data_3d2d59ed3f0eb8e6800c88004c08de89
#
_entry.id   3d2d59ed3f0eb8e6800c88004c08de89
#
_cell.length_a   1.000
_cell.length_b   1.000
_cell.length_c   1.000
_cell.angle_alpha   90.00
_cell.angle_beta   90.00
_cell.angle_gamma   90.00
#
_symmetry.space_group_name_H-M   'P 1'
#
loop_
_entity.id
_entity.type
_entity.pdbx_description
1 polymer ?
#
loop_
_entity_poly.entity_id
_entity_poly.type
_entity_poly.pdbx_seq_one_letter_code
_entity_poly.pdbx_strand_id
1 'polypeptide(L)'
;MVLEFLNETLISLILKCPNLESRNNFRPISLCNSIYKVVTKIIVDHLSPFLDKLVSPNLTAFVPGRKGLDNVVVAQELIHSLDKKKGRVGFMAIKVDLVKAYDRLEWSFIRNILKKFSVS
;
A
#
# COMPACT_ATOMS: atom_id res chain seq x y z
N MET A 1 -3.02 -26.50 16.63
CA MET A 1 -2.60 -27.43 15.56
C MET A 1 -3.23 -27.08 14.21
N VAL A 2 -4.56 -27.04 14.04
CA VAL A 2 -5.18 -26.66 12.74
C VAL A 2 -4.83 -25.22 12.30
N LEU A 3 -4.72 -24.30 13.24
CA LEU A 3 -4.41 -22.89 12.96
C LEU A 3 -2.94 -22.65 12.53
N GLU A 4 -2.00 -23.46 13.01
CA GLU A 4 -0.58 -23.36 12.62
C GLU A 4 -0.41 -23.72 11.15
N PHE A 5 -0.99 -24.83 10.70
CA PHE A 5 -0.94 -25.24 9.29
C PHE A 5 -1.55 -24.19 8.34
N LEU A 6 -2.60 -23.50 8.75
CA LEU A 6 -3.24 -22.45 7.95
C LEU A 6 -2.38 -21.20 7.80
N ASN A 7 -1.48 -20.94 8.75
CA ASN A 7 -0.61 -19.77 8.76
C ASN A 7 0.77 -20.03 8.14
N GLU A 8 1.01 -21.22 7.61
CA GLU A 8 2.25 -21.50 6.89
C GLU A 8 2.29 -20.76 5.56
N THR A 9 3.43 -20.14 5.31
CA THR A 9 3.65 -19.33 4.10
C THR A 9 5.01 -19.67 3.50
N LEU A 10 5.03 -20.03 2.23
CA LEU A 10 6.26 -20.18 1.47
C LEU A 10 6.72 -18.81 0.96
N ILE A 11 7.98 -18.46 1.20
CA ILE A 11 8.56 -17.23 0.71
C ILE A 11 9.45 -17.53 -0.49
N SER A 12 9.09 -16.96 -1.64
CA SER A 12 9.90 -16.98 -2.85
C SER A 12 10.58 -15.62 -3.06
N LEU A 13 11.88 -15.64 -3.38
CA LEU A 13 12.64 -14.42 -3.62
C LEU A 13 12.74 -14.16 -5.12
N ILE A 14 12.24 -13.01 -5.57
CA ILE A 14 12.34 -12.56 -6.97
C ILE A 14 13.35 -11.42 -7.08
N LEU A 15 14.18 -11.48 -8.12
CA LEU A 15 15.17 -10.45 -8.44
C LEU A 15 14.50 -9.13 -8.85
N LYS A 16 15.00 -8.01 -8.31
CA LYS A 16 14.61 -6.65 -8.74
C LYS A 16 15.47 -6.14 -9.90
N CYS A 17 16.72 -6.59 -9.96
CA CYS A 17 17.71 -6.16 -10.93
C CYS A 17 18.67 -7.33 -11.24
N PRO A 18 19.32 -7.35 -12.42
CA PRO A 18 20.17 -8.45 -12.83
C PRO A 18 21.48 -8.58 -12.01
N ASN A 19 21.95 -7.51 -11.37
CA ASN A 19 23.18 -7.53 -10.58
C ASN A 19 22.89 -7.73 -9.10
N LEU A 20 23.43 -8.81 -8.54
CA LEU A 20 23.24 -9.26 -7.17
C LEU A 20 24.38 -8.81 -6.26
N GLU A 21 24.22 -7.66 -5.61
CA GLU A 21 25.20 -7.17 -4.64
C GLU A 21 24.66 -7.15 -3.20
N SER A 22 23.33 -7.16 -3.03
CA SER A 22 22.71 -6.99 -1.73
C SER A 22 21.39 -7.76 -1.58
N ARG A 23 21.05 -8.13 -0.33
CA ARG A 23 19.74 -8.70 0.03
C ARG A 23 18.57 -7.78 -0.34
N ASN A 24 18.79 -6.49 -0.45
CA ASN A 24 17.77 -5.50 -0.84
C ASN A 24 17.36 -5.61 -2.32
N ASN A 25 18.14 -6.34 -3.13
CA ASN A 25 17.86 -6.57 -4.54
C ASN A 25 16.82 -7.66 -4.80
N PHE A 26 16.30 -8.27 -3.75
CA PHE A 26 15.22 -9.25 -3.83
C PHE A 26 13.87 -8.66 -3.40
N ARG A 27 12.80 -9.16 -4.00
CA ARG A 27 11.42 -8.99 -3.54
C ARG A 27 10.94 -10.30 -2.96
N PRO A 28 10.65 -10.39 -1.65
CA PRO A 28 9.98 -11.56 -1.12
C PRO A 28 8.53 -11.59 -1.61
N ILE A 29 8.11 -12.72 -2.16
CA ILE A 29 6.72 -13.02 -2.48
C ILE A 29 6.26 -14.14 -1.58
N SER A 30 5.18 -13.88 -0.85
CA SER A 30 4.57 -14.84 0.07
C SER A 30 3.49 -15.66 -0.63
N LEU A 31 3.67 -16.96 -0.67
CA LEU A 31 2.71 -17.93 -1.20
C LEU A 31 1.91 -18.51 -0.03
N CYS A 32 0.79 -17.88 0.27
CA CYS A 32 -0.09 -18.29 1.36
C CYS A 32 -1.01 -19.44 0.94
N ASN A 33 -1.44 -20.22 1.93
CA ASN A 33 -2.44 -21.29 1.76
C ASN A 33 -3.75 -20.73 1.17
N SER A 34 -4.44 -21.55 0.37
CA SER A 34 -5.71 -21.17 -0.28
C SER A 34 -6.80 -20.81 0.73
N ILE A 35 -6.88 -21.53 1.86
CA ILE A 35 -7.85 -21.21 2.92
C ILE A 35 -7.58 -19.83 3.51
N TYR A 36 -6.31 -19.50 3.77
CA TYR A 36 -5.92 -18.17 4.24
C TYR A 36 -6.37 -17.08 3.25
N LYS A 37 -6.19 -17.31 1.94
CA LYS A 37 -6.64 -16.37 0.90
C LYS A 37 -8.16 -16.18 0.89
N VAL A 38 -8.94 -17.24 1.10
CA VAL A 38 -10.39 -17.15 1.19
C VAL A 38 -10.81 -16.31 2.40
N VAL A 39 -10.25 -16.58 3.57
CA VAL A 39 -10.56 -15.83 4.80
C VAL A 39 -10.20 -14.35 4.64
N THR A 40 -9.01 -14.05 4.12
CA THR A 40 -8.61 -12.65 3.89
C THR A 40 -9.48 -11.97 2.86
N LYS A 41 -9.93 -12.67 1.81
CA LYS A 41 -10.84 -12.13 0.81
C LYS A 41 -12.20 -11.78 1.42
N ILE A 42 -12.77 -12.63 2.26
CA ILE A 42 -14.02 -12.34 2.98
C ILE A 42 -13.87 -11.07 3.82
N ILE A 43 -12.77 -10.92 4.57
CA ILE A 43 -12.51 -9.72 5.37
C ILE A 43 -12.42 -8.47 4.48
N VAL A 44 -11.70 -8.57 3.36
CA VAL A 44 -11.59 -7.45 2.40
C VAL A 44 -12.96 -7.07 1.83
N ASP A 45 -13.78 -8.05 1.45
CA ASP A 45 -15.11 -7.79 0.88
C ASP A 45 -16.06 -7.14 1.89
N HIS A 46 -15.96 -7.51 3.17
CA HIS A 46 -16.70 -6.84 4.25
C HIS A 46 -16.19 -5.42 4.54
N LEU A 47 -14.89 -5.17 4.42
CA LEU A 47 -14.29 -3.86 4.70
C LEU A 47 -14.46 -2.88 3.53
N SER A 48 -14.48 -3.38 2.30
CA SER A 48 -14.52 -2.58 1.08
C SER A 48 -15.59 -1.49 1.05
N PRO A 49 -16.85 -1.73 1.45
CA PRO A 49 -17.89 -0.70 1.44
C PRO A 49 -17.61 0.49 2.38
N PHE A 50 -16.77 0.28 3.39
CA PHE A 50 -16.42 1.32 4.36
C PHE A 50 -15.21 2.14 3.95
N LEU A 51 -14.39 1.64 3.01
CA LEU A 51 -13.12 2.29 2.62
C LEU A 51 -13.33 3.70 2.09
N ASP A 52 -14.40 3.98 1.37
CA ASP A 52 -14.69 5.31 0.85
C ASP A 52 -14.91 6.35 1.96
N LYS A 53 -15.40 5.92 3.12
CA LYS A 53 -15.60 6.79 4.29
C LYS A 53 -14.36 6.90 5.16
N LEU A 54 -13.54 5.84 5.20
CA LEU A 54 -12.37 5.74 6.06
C LEU A 54 -11.13 6.36 5.44
N VAL A 55 -11.03 6.32 4.09
CA VAL A 55 -9.82 6.69 3.34
C VAL A 55 -10.03 8.02 2.66
N SER A 56 -9.08 8.94 2.85
CA SER A 56 -9.10 10.26 2.20
C SER A 56 -9.37 10.14 0.69
N PRO A 57 -10.13 11.06 0.08
CA PRO A 57 -10.40 11.07 -1.36
C PRO A 57 -9.13 11.17 -2.22
N ASN A 58 -8.05 11.71 -1.66
CA ASN A 58 -6.77 11.83 -2.35
C ASN A 58 -5.97 10.50 -2.45
N LEU A 59 -6.38 9.46 -1.72
CA LEU A 59 -5.77 8.13 -1.77
C LEU A 59 -6.54 7.26 -2.75
N THR A 60 -5.87 6.78 -3.79
CA THR A 60 -6.49 6.00 -4.86
C THR A 60 -6.11 4.52 -4.85
N ALA A 61 -4.93 4.19 -4.31
CA ALA A 61 -4.47 2.80 -4.30
C ALA A 61 -5.32 1.94 -3.36
N PHE A 62 -5.67 0.74 -3.83
CA PHE A 62 -6.41 -0.29 -3.08
C PHE A 62 -7.83 0.08 -2.63
N VAL A 63 -8.38 1.20 -3.09
CA VAL A 63 -9.77 1.58 -2.85
C VAL A 63 -10.60 1.25 -4.09
N PRO A 64 -11.67 0.44 -3.97
CA PRO A 64 -12.50 0.08 -5.11
C PRO A 64 -13.08 1.31 -5.82
N GLY A 65 -13.10 1.27 -7.15
CA GLY A 65 -13.63 2.37 -7.97
C GLY A 65 -12.71 3.56 -8.18
N ARG A 66 -11.63 3.72 -7.41
CA ARG A 66 -10.66 4.81 -7.59
C ARG A 66 -9.53 4.39 -8.55
N LYS A 67 -9.14 5.30 -9.44
CA LYS A 67 -8.09 5.05 -10.44
C LYS A 67 -6.80 5.75 -10.04
N GLY A 68 -5.69 5.00 -9.95
CA GLY A 68 -4.36 5.57 -9.70
C GLY A 68 -3.90 6.56 -10.77
N LEU A 69 -4.49 6.48 -11.98
CA LEU A 69 -4.19 7.39 -13.09
C LEU A 69 -4.53 8.85 -12.75
N ASP A 70 -5.60 9.09 -11.99
CA ASP A 70 -6.02 10.44 -11.60
C ASP A 70 -4.92 11.15 -10.81
N ASN A 71 -4.25 10.43 -9.90
CA ASN A 71 -3.12 10.98 -9.15
C ASN A 71 -1.88 11.23 -10.02
N VAL A 72 -1.68 10.43 -11.07
CA VAL A 72 -0.57 10.65 -12.02
C VAL A 72 -0.81 11.94 -12.82
N VAL A 73 -2.04 12.18 -13.28
CA VAL A 73 -2.42 13.41 -13.99
C VAL A 73 -2.22 14.63 -13.09
N VAL A 74 -2.71 14.58 -11.85
CA VAL A 74 -2.52 15.67 -10.88
C VAL A 74 -1.04 15.96 -10.63
N ALA A 75 -0.21 14.90 -10.49
CA ALA A 75 1.23 15.06 -10.30
C ALA A 75 1.91 15.69 -11.53
N GLN A 76 1.51 15.33 -12.76
CA GLN A 76 2.02 15.92 -13.99
C GLN A 76 1.64 17.39 -14.11
N GLU A 77 0.39 17.75 -13.79
CA GLU A 77 -0.06 19.14 -13.80
C GLU A 77 0.69 19.99 -12.76
N LEU A 78 0.93 19.45 -11.57
CA LEU A 78 1.74 20.14 -10.55
C LEU A 78 3.16 20.41 -11.05
N ILE A 79 3.85 19.41 -11.60
CA ILE A 79 5.20 19.57 -12.15
C ILE A 79 5.22 20.61 -13.25
N HIS A 80 4.30 20.52 -14.21
CA HIS A 80 4.18 21.48 -15.31
C HIS A 80 3.88 22.90 -14.83
N SER A 81 3.07 23.04 -13.78
CA SER A 81 2.78 24.32 -13.16
C SER A 81 3.99 24.92 -12.45
N LEU A 82 4.84 24.07 -11.84
CA LEU A 82 6.09 24.50 -11.22
C LEU A 82 7.10 25.03 -12.26
N ASP A 83 7.23 24.34 -13.39
CA ASP A 83 8.13 24.75 -14.48
C ASP A 83 7.75 26.09 -15.11
N LYS A 84 6.44 26.40 -15.17
CA LYS A 84 5.93 27.65 -15.76
C LYS A 84 5.98 28.86 -14.83
N LYS A 85 6.06 28.64 -13.51
CA LYS A 85 6.09 29.74 -12.55
C LYS A 85 7.42 30.47 -12.60
N LYS A 86 7.36 31.71 -13.10
CA LYS A 86 8.47 32.67 -13.08
C LYS A 86 8.22 33.68 -11.95
N GLY A 87 9.20 33.90 -11.08
CA GLY A 87 9.08 34.87 -9.99
C GLY A 87 10.21 34.75 -8.99
N ARG A 88 10.21 35.64 -7.98
CA ARG A 88 11.21 35.66 -6.90
C ARG A 88 10.98 34.57 -5.85
N VAL A 89 9.80 33.96 -5.85
CA VAL A 89 9.44 32.89 -4.90
C VAL A 89 9.60 31.55 -5.59
N GLY A 90 10.49 30.73 -5.10
CA GLY A 90 10.68 29.34 -5.56
C GLY A 90 9.58 28.43 -4.99
N PHE A 91 9.22 27.42 -5.76
CA PHE A 91 8.32 26.34 -5.33
C PHE A 91 9.08 25.02 -5.36
N MET A 92 8.71 24.11 -4.48
CA MET A 92 9.35 22.80 -4.35
C MET A 92 8.27 21.73 -4.22
N ALA A 93 8.41 20.64 -4.95
CA ALA A 93 7.63 19.42 -4.77
C ALA A 93 8.46 18.38 -4.02
N ILE A 94 7.92 17.79 -2.95
CA ILE A 94 8.57 16.76 -2.18
C ILE A 94 7.80 15.44 -2.37
N LYS A 95 8.47 14.44 -2.95
CA LYS A 95 7.93 13.07 -3.02
C LYS A 95 8.45 12.28 -1.82
N VAL A 96 7.52 11.80 -0.99
CA VAL A 96 7.84 10.93 0.15
C VAL A 96 7.49 9.49 -0.22
N ASP A 97 8.43 8.57 -0.06
CA ASP A 97 8.23 7.15 -0.28
C ASP A 97 8.63 6.35 0.98
N LEU A 98 7.71 5.50 1.44
CA LEU A 98 7.92 4.67 2.62
C LEU A 98 8.51 3.32 2.21
N VAL A 99 9.78 3.13 2.50
CA VAL A 99 10.48 1.86 2.23
C VAL A 99 9.87 0.74 3.08
N LYS A 100 9.41 -0.32 2.43
CA LYS A 100 8.80 -1.50 3.07
C LYS A 100 7.65 -1.13 4.03
N ALA A 101 6.71 -0.30 3.56
CA ALA A 101 5.61 0.22 4.37
C ALA A 101 4.83 -0.89 5.11
N TYR A 102 4.52 -1.99 4.43
CA TYR A 102 3.78 -3.12 5.02
C TYR A 102 4.55 -3.83 6.13
N ASP A 103 5.87 -3.98 6.01
CA ASP A 103 6.71 -4.65 7.01
C ASP A 103 6.94 -3.79 8.25
N ARG A 104 6.67 -2.48 8.17
CA ARG A 104 6.88 -1.51 9.26
C ARG A 104 5.62 -1.17 10.04
N LEU A 105 4.46 -1.66 9.60
CA LEU A 105 3.21 -1.46 10.33
C LEU A 105 3.13 -2.39 11.55
N GLU A 106 2.99 -1.80 12.72
CA GLU A 106 2.79 -2.55 13.95
C GLU A 106 1.33 -3.02 14.08
N TRP A 107 1.14 -4.26 14.50
CA TRP A 107 -0.19 -4.84 14.74
C TRP A 107 -1.00 -4.08 15.80
N SER A 108 -0.33 -3.51 16.79
CA SER A 108 -0.92 -2.65 17.81
C SER A 108 -1.57 -1.41 17.18
N PHE A 109 -0.88 -0.76 16.24
CA PHE A 109 -1.39 0.38 15.51
C PHE A 109 -2.61 0.01 14.67
N ILE A 110 -2.54 -1.06 13.87
CA ILE A 110 -3.67 -1.51 13.05
C ILE A 110 -4.90 -1.78 13.92
N ARG A 111 -4.73 -2.50 15.03
CA ARG A 111 -5.82 -2.81 15.96
C ARG A 111 -6.45 -1.56 16.56
N ASN A 112 -5.64 -0.57 16.93
CA ASN A 112 -6.13 0.68 17.52
C ASN A 112 -6.91 1.52 16.48
N ILE A 113 -6.45 1.55 15.23
CA ILE A 113 -7.14 2.22 14.13
C ILE A 113 -8.50 1.57 13.87
N LEU A 114 -8.55 0.23 13.74
CA LEU A 114 -9.81 -0.49 13.52
C LEU A 114 -10.81 -0.25 14.65
N LYS A 115 -10.36 -0.29 15.91
CA LYS A 115 -11.21 0.05 17.07
C LYS A 115 -11.75 1.48 17.00
N LYS A 116 -10.91 2.45 16.63
CA LYS A 116 -11.29 3.86 16.53
C LYS A 116 -12.38 4.07 15.47
N PHE A 117 -12.34 3.32 14.40
CA PHE A 117 -13.34 3.36 13.34
C PHE A 117 -14.56 2.47 13.62
N SER A 118 -14.66 1.87 14.81
CA SER A 118 -15.77 0.97 15.19
C SER A 118 -15.96 -0.19 14.21
N VAL A 119 -14.88 -0.65 13.61
CA VAL A 119 -14.85 -1.88 12.81
C VAL A 119 -14.64 -3.02 13.79
N SER A 120 -15.71 -3.67 14.16
CA SER A 120 -15.71 -4.84 15.06
C SER A 120 -15.88 -6.13 14.27
#